data_ddf6d9c4bf09d4b613ae565fc8160435
#
_entry.id   ddf6d9c4bf09d4b613ae565fc8160435
#
_cell.length_a   1.000
_cell.length_b   1.000
_cell.length_c   1.000
_cell.angle_alpha   90.00
_cell.angle_beta   90.00
_cell.angle_gamma   90.00
#
_symmetry.space_group_name_H-M   'P 1'
#
loop_
_entity.id
_entity.type
_entity.pdbx_description
1 polymer ?
#
loop_
_entity_poly.entity_id
_entity_poly.type
_entity_poly.pdbx_seq_one_letter_code
_entity_poly.pdbx_strand_id
1 'polypeptide(L)'
;MPFNPLIIQNRLFTSGIYAIMYLNIYKITEESEMPLIINNIRGELGEETGSVIKRALKRAGISEYLTVKTGIYKTSLDARKRGDIHFVHSVYAELYDSGMELCVNEKDVKRIEKSVFNPVISGKKKNGRIVIAGFGPAGMFCGLVLAENGYRPLILERGEDADRRIDSVKRYWSGGELNAESNVQFGEGGAGTFSDGKLTTRINDPLCRYVLERLNAFGAPDDILIKAKPHIGTDNLRKICLLYTSPSPRDTE
;
A
#
# COMPACT_ATOMS: atom_id res chain seq x y z
N MET A 1 -15.77 -9.11 17.92
CA MET A 1 -14.73 -10.03 18.45
C MET A 1 -13.58 -9.17 18.96
N PRO A 2 -13.03 -9.40 20.14
CA PRO A 2 -11.93 -8.59 20.67
C PRO A 2 -10.65 -8.85 19.85
N PHE A 3 -9.97 -7.77 19.50
CA PHE A 3 -8.73 -7.77 18.74
C PHE A 3 -7.56 -8.32 19.55
N ASN A 4 -6.64 -8.98 18.86
CA ASN A 4 -5.47 -9.60 19.45
C ASN A 4 -4.20 -8.81 19.13
N PRO A 5 -3.37 -8.44 20.10
CA PRO A 5 -2.16 -7.66 19.88
C PRO A 5 -1.04 -8.44 19.19
N LEU A 6 -0.24 -7.72 18.40
CA LEU A 6 1.07 -8.13 17.94
C LEU A 6 2.07 -7.97 19.09
N ILE A 7 2.93 -8.96 19.29
CA ILE A 7 4.01 -8.86 20.28
C ILE A 7 5.34 -8.89 19.52
N ILE A 8 6.06 -7.79 19.56
CA ILE A 8 7.48 -7.75 19.20
C ILE A 8 8.27 -7.88 20.49
N GLN A 9 9.40 -8.55 20.46
CA GLN A 9 10.23 -8.74 21.64
C GLN A 9 10.47 -7.37 22.30
N ASN A 10 9.92 -7.19 23.52
CA ASN A 10 9.89 -6.00 24.38
C ASN A 10 8.75 -4.98 24.15
N ARG A 11 7.75 -5.23 23.28
CA ARG A 11 6.59 -4.35 23.16
C ARG A 11 5.32 -5.13 22.80
N LEU A 12 4.24 -4.86 23.52
CA LEU A 12 2.88 -5.33 23.23
C LEU A 12 2.17 -4.32 22.32
N PHE A 13 1.59 -4.78 21.22
CA PHE A 13 0.88 -3.92 20.26
C PHE A 13 -0.60 -4.22 20.30
N THR A 14 -1.42 -3.23 20.54
CA THR A 14 -2.88 -3.35 20.55
C THR A 14 -3.59 -2.28 19.74
N SER A 15 -4.69 -2.67 19.23
CA SER A 15 -5.96 -2.07 18.76
C SER A 15 -6.06 -0.64 18.19
N GLY A 16 -5.16 0.30 18.40
CA GLY A 16 -5.32 1.68 17.87
C GLY A 16 -5.18 1.74 16.34
N ILE A 17 -4.23 1.02 15.78
CA ILE A 17 -4.01 0.90 14.34
C ILE A 17 -5.19 0.18 13.67
N TYR A 18 -5.76 -0.81 14.35
CA TYR A 18 -6.93 -1.55 13.86
C TYR A 18 -8.20 -0.68 13.79
N ALA A 19 -8.39 0.31 14.66
CA ALA A 19 -9.55 1.18 14.58
C ALA A 19 -9.50 2.08 13.32
N ILE A 20 -8.33 2.58 12.97
CA ILE A 20 -8.13 3.38 11.74
C ILE A 20 -8.24 2.47 10.50
N MET A 21 -7.68 1.26 10.56
CA MET A 21 -7.82 0.25 9.50
C MET A 21 -9.27 -0.21 9.36
N TYR A 22 -9.98 -0.45 10.45
CA TYR A 22 -11.39 -0.88 10.42
C TYR A 22 -12.29 0.17 9.79
N LEU A 23 -12.12 1.43 10.14
CA LEU A 23 -12.87 2.52 9.52
C LEU A 23 -12.60 2.69 8.02
N ASN A 24 -11.37 2.42 7.58
CA ASN A 24 -11.02 2.43 6.16
C ASN A 24 -11.43 1.13 5.43
N ILE A 25 -11.42 -0.03 6.11
CA ILE A 25 -11.85 -1.31 5.55
C ILE A 25 -13.38 -1.35 5.39
N TYR A 26 -14.15 -0.86 6.37
CA TYR A 26 -15.61 -0.81 6.24
C TYR A 26 -16.12 0.13 5.15
N LYS A 27 -15.36 1.16 4.78
CA LYS A 27 -15.69 1.97 3.59
C LYS A 27 -15.51 1.24 2.26
N ILE A 28 -14.89 0.06 2.25
CA ILE A 28 -14.59 -0.72 1.04
C ILE A 28 -15.61 -1.86 0.83
N THR A 29 -16.48 -2.16 1.82
CA THR A 29 -17.41 -3.32 1.79
C THR A 29 -18.82 -3.00 1.32
N GLU A 30 -19.11 -1.80 0.80
CA GLU A 30 -20.33 -1.61 0.02
C GLU A 30 -20.19 -2.33 -1.31
N GLU A 31 -21.20 -3.12 -1.67
CA GLU A 31 -21.32 -3.87 -2.92
C GLU A 31 -20.95 -2.97 -4.10
N SER A 32 -19.71 -3.07 -4.56
CA SER A 32 -19.25 -2.19 -5.61
C SER A 32 -19.44 -2.86 -6.94
N GLU A 33 -20.29 -2.26 -7.71
CA GLU A 33 -20.41 -2.40 -9.15
C GLU A 33 -19.02 -2.46 -9.81
N MET A 34 -18.88 -3.30 -10.82
CA MET A 34 -17.57 -3.50 -11.48
C MET A 34 -17.09 -2.20 -12.15
N PRO A 35 -16.04 -1.56 -11.66
CA PRO A 35 -15.57 -0.32 -12.24
C PRO A 35 -14.98 -0.54 -13.62
N LEU A 36 -15.08 0.49 -14.43
CA LEU A 36 -14.45 0.57 -15.74
C LEU A 36 -13.05 1.17 -15.61
N ILE A 37 -12.10 0.61 -16.33
CA ILE A 37 -10.79 1.21 -16.54
C ILE A 37 -10.68 1.67 -17.99
N ILE A 38 -10.48 2.98 -18.16
CA ILE A 38 -10.29 3.63 -19.45
C ILE A 38 -8.81 3.91 -19.60
N ASN A 39 -8.16 3.21 -20.50
CA ASN A 39 -6.71 3.21 -20.67
C ASN A 39 -6.24 4.21 -21.75
N ASN A 40 -4.93 4.42 -21.79
CA ASN A 40 -4.25 5.19 -22.84
C ASN A 40 -4.73 6.64 -22.99
N ILE A 41 -5.04 7.29 -21.88
CA ILE A 41 -5.43 8.70 -21.86
C ILE A 41 -4.15 9.55 -21.75
N ARG A 42 -3.83 10.27 -22.81
CA ARG A 42 -2.72 11.22 -22.78
C ARG A 42 -3.05 12.39 -21.86
N GLY A 43 -2.08 12.78 -21.05
CA GLY A 43 -2.10 13.96 -20.20
C GLY A 43 -0.83 14.78 -20.37
N GLU A 44 -0.95 16.09 -20.41
CA GLU A 44 0.20 16.98 -20.50
C GLU A 44 0.84 17.18 -19.12
N LEU A 45 2.10 17.63 -19.10
CA LEU A 45 2.79 17.96 -17.86
C LEU A 45 2.10 19.15 -17.17
N GLY A 46 1.67 18.96 -15.92
CA GLY A 46 0.95 19.99 -15.14
C GLY A 46 -0.55 20.10 -15.45
N GLU A 47 -1.10 19.21 -16.27
CA GLU A 47 -2.54 19.18 -16.54
C GLU A 47 -3.34 18.76 -15.28
N GLU A 48 -4.48 19.43 -15.07
CA GLU A 48 -5.38 19.07 -13.97
C GLU A 48 -6.04 17.70 -14.17
N THR A 49 -6.09 16.93 -13.09
CA THR A 49 -6.69 15.59 -13.08
C THR A 49 -8.14 15.58 -13.61
N GLY A 50 -8.93 16.59 -13.29
CA GLY A 50 -10.31 16.71 -13.76
C GLY A 50 -10.42 16.76 -15.29
N SER A 51 -9.51 17.45 -15.97
CA SER A 51 -9.47 17.53 -17.43
C SER A 51 -9.15 16.16 -18.06
N VAL A 52 -8.22 15.42 -17.46
CA VAL A 52 -7.87 14.07 -17.90
C VAL A 52 -9.06 13.13 -17.76
N ILE A 53 -9.78 13.19 -16.62
CA ILE A 53 -10.97 12.35 -16.35
C ILE A 53 -12.08 12.67 -17.36
N LYS A 54 -12.39 13.93 -17.60
CA LYS A 54 -13.40 14.33 -18.59
C LYS A 54 -13.07 13.82 -19.99
N ARG A 55 -11.81 13.90 -20.40
CA ARG A 55 -11.33 13.37 -21.67
C ARG A 55 -11.49 11.85 -21.75
N ALA A 56 -11.19 11.15 -20.66
CA ALA A 56 -11.37 9.70 -20.57
C ALA A 56 -12.84 9.30 -20.73
N LEU A 57 -13.74 9.92 -19.97
CA LEU A 57 -15.18 9.66 -20.04
C LEU A 57 -15.73 9.95 -21.45
N LYS A 58 -15.36 11.10 -22.05
CA LYS A 58 -15.75 11.42 -23.43
C LYS A 58 -15.27 10.37 -24.42
N ARG A 59 -14.02 9.89 -24.30
CA ARG A 59 -13.49 8.82 -25.16
C ARG A 59 -14.24 7.51 -25.00
N ALA A 60 -14.71 7.22 -23.80
CA ALA A 60 -15.51 6.03 -23.49
C ALA A 60 -17.00 6.19 -23.80
N GLY A 61 -17.45 7.36 -24.30
CA GLY A 61 -18.86 7.63 -24.55
C GLY A 61 -19.72 7.68 -23.27
N ILE A 62 -19.09 7.94 -22.12
CA ILE A 62 -19.75 7.98 -20.82
C ILE A 62 -20.00 9.44 -20.42
N SER A 63 -21.23 9.75 -20.10
CA SER A 63 -21.59 11.03 -19.51
C SER A 63 -21.21 11.08 -18.03
N GLU A 64 -20.73 12.24 -17.59
CA GLU A 64 -20.25 12.44 -16.21
C GLU A 64 -21.34 12.16 -15.17
N TYR A 65 -22.61 12.49 -15.48
CA TYR A 65 -23.75 12.22 -14.58
C TYR A 65 -24.09 10.73 -14.41
N LEU A 66 -23.56 9.84 -15.25
CA LEU A 66 -23.72 8.39 -15.10
C LEU A 66 -22.69 7.77 -14.17
N THR A 67 -21.76 8.56 -13.65
CA THR A 67 -20.68 8.07 -12.81
C THR A 67 -20.97 8.34 -11.33
N VAL A 68 -20.81 7.32 -10.48
CA VAL A 68 -20.84 7.45 -9.02
C VAL A 68 -19.48 7.98 -8.52
N LYS A 69 -18.41 7.48 -9.09
CA LYS A 69 -17.05 7.82 -8.68
C LYS A 69 -16.08 7.71 -9.86
N THR A 70 -15.17 8.67 -9.96
CA THR A 70 -14.11 8.68 -10.98
C THR A 70 -12.77 9.03 -10.36
N GLY A 71 -11.68 8.63 -10.99
CA GLY A 71 -10.34 9.01 -10.55
C GLY A 71 -9.24 8.44 -11.44
N ILE A 72 -8.02 8.81 -11.13
CA ILE A 72 -6.86 8.22 -11.80
C ILE A 72 -6.59 6.84 -11.18
N TYR A 73 -6.58 5.82 -12.02
CA TYR A 73 -6.23 4.46 -11.63
C TYR A 73 -4.72 4.21 -11.71
N LYS A 74 -4.09 4.73 -12.78
CA LYS A 74 -2.65 4.59 -12.99
C LYS A 74 -2.11 5.75 -13.81
N THR A 75 -0.90 6.19 -13.48
CA THR A 75 -0.15 7.20 -14.23
C THR A 75 1.23 6.67 -14.57
N SER A 76 1.62 6.81 -15.83
CA SER A 76 2.94 6.49 -16.33
C SER A 76 3.49 7.69 -17.11
N LEU A 77 4.80 7.93 -17.02
CA LEU A 77 5.48 8.91 -17.83
C LEU A 77 5.92 8.26 -19.15
N ASP A 78 5.52 8.80 -20.27
CA ASP A 78 6.08 8.45 -21.58
C ASP A 78 7.12 9.50 -22.00
N ALA A 79 8.38 9.10 -21.96
CA ALA A 79 9.54 9.92 -22.32
C ALA A 79 10.37 9.28 -23.45
N ARG A 80 9.77 8.38 -24.25
CA ARG A 80 10.47 7.66 -25.32
C ARG A 80 10.91 8.58 -26.47
N LYS A 81 10.19 9.69 -26.67
CA LYS A 81 10.53 10.71 -27.67
C LYS A 81 10.95 11.99 -26.97
N ARG A 82 12.17 12.47 -27.25
CA ARG A 82 12.78 13.62 -26.57
C ARG A 82 11.96 14.93 -26.68
N GLY A 83 11.16 15.13 -27.69
CA GLY A 83 10.31 16.32 -27.89
C GLY A 83 8.83 16.10 -27.56
N ASP A 84 8.47 14.94 -27.02
CA ASP A 84 7.07 14.56 -26.77
C ASP A 84 6.97 13.79 -25.44
N ILE A 85 7.34 14.46 -24.34
CA ILE A 85 7.26 13.90 -23.00
C ILE A 85 5.88 14.22 -22.45
N HIS A 86 5.12 13.20 -22.09
CA HIS A 86 3.75 13.33 -21.60
C HIS A 86 3.39 12.21 -20.62
N PHE A 87 2.33 12.40 -19.85
CA PHE A 87 1.75 11.33 -19.05
C PHE A 87 0.79 10.45 -19.86
N VAL A 88 0.73 9.19 -19.50
CA VAL A 88 -0.29 8.24 -19.96
C VAL A 88 -1.04 7.76 -18.72
N HIS A 89 -2.33 8.04 -18.69
CA HIS A 89 -3.21 7.70 -17.59
C HIS A 89 -4.13 6.54 -17.94
N SER A 90 -4.46 5.75 -16.92
CA SER A 90 -5.66 4.94 -16.88
C SER A 90 -6.61 5.58 -15.87
N VAL A 91 -7.86 5.76 -16.26
CA VAL A 91 -8.91 6.38 -15.44
C VAL A 91 -9.91 5.31 -15.03
N TYR A 92 -10.29 5.26 -13.76
CA TYR A 92 -11.40 4.42 -13.34
C TYR A 92 -12.71 5.23 -13.28
N ALA A 93 -13.82 4.55 -13.58
CA ALA A 93 -15.16 5.08 -13.44
C ALA A 93 -16.09 4.00 -12.88
N GLU A 94 -16.74 4.29 -11.76
CA GLU A 94 -17.85 3.52 -11.22
C GLU A 94 -19.15 4.12 -11.76
N LEU A 95 -20.02 3.30 -12.33
CA LEU A 95 -21.30 3.72 -12.92
C LEU A 95 -22.45 3.43 -11.98
N TYR A 96 -23.54 4.24 -12.05
CA TYR A 96 -24.78 3.93 -11.35
C TYR A 96 -25.45 2.64 -11.81
N ASP A 97 -25.23 2.25 -13.08
CA ASP A 97 -25.70 0.99 -13.66
C ASP A 97 -24.51 0.22 -14.26
N SER A 98 -24.09 -0.82 -13.56
CA SER A 98 -23.00 -1.70 -14.01
C SER A 98 -23.37 -2.56 -15.23
N GLY A 99 -24.66 -2.73 -15.49
CA GLY A 99 -25.18 -3.49 -16.62
C GLY A 99 -25.22 -2.71 -17.93
N MET A 100 -24.95 -1.41 -17.92
CA MET A 100 -25.02 -0.56 -19.10
C MET A 100 -24.12 -1.10 -20.22
N GLU A 101 -24.71 -1.38 -21.38
CA GLU A 101 -23.94 -1.69 -22.57
C GLU A 101 -23.20 -0.46 -23.05
N LEU A 102 -21.90 -0.56 -23.09
CA LEU A 102 -21.03 0.52 -23.57
C LEU A 102 -20.60 0.21 -25.00
N CYS A 103 -20.95 1.07 -25.95
CA CYS A 103 -20.43 1.03 -27.31
C CYS A 103 -18.99 1.55 -27.34
N VAL A 104 -18.04 0.80 -26.77
CA VAL A 104 -16.65 1.22 -26.62
C VAL A 104 -15.69 0.25 -27.24
N ASN A 105 -14.55 0.78 -27.65
CA ASN A 105 -13.45 -0.04 -28.11
C ASN A 105 -12.90 -0.88 -26.94
N GLU A 106 -13.14 -2.18 -26.96
CA GLU A 106 -12.74 -3.13 -25.90
C GLU A 106 -11.24 -3.14 -25.58
N LYS A 107 -10.41 -2.63 -26.47
CA LYS A 107 -8.97 -2.51 -26.23
C LYS A 107 -8.61 -1.46 -25.19
N ASP A 108 -9.37 -0.37 -25.13
CA ASP A 108 -9.07 0.78 -24.27
C ASP A 108 -9.95 0.83 -23.03
N VAL A 109 -11.10 0.17 -23.00
CA VAL A 109 -12.02 0.15 -21.87
C VAL A 109 -12.22 -1.28 -21.38
N LYS A 110 -11.97 -1.51 -20.11
CA LYS A 110 -12.11 -2.83 -19.47
C LYS A 110 -12.93 -2.71 -18.20
N ARG A 111 -13.87 -3.65 -18.01
CA ARG A 111 -14.46 -3.88 -16.69
C ARG A 111 -13.45 -4.65 -15.84
N ILE A 112 -13.28 -4.23 -14.60
CA ILE A 112 -12.46 -4.95 -13.64
C ILE A 112 -13.34 -5.38 -12.47
N GLU A 113 -13.14 -6.63 -12.03
CA GLU A 113 -13.66 -7.02 -10.74
C GLU A 113 -12.86 -6.27 -9.67
N LYS A 114 -13.56 -5.61 -8.77
CA LYS A 114 -12.94 -5.00 -7.61
C LYS A 114 -12.55 -6.13 -6.64
N SER A 115 -11.51 -6.86 -6.98
CA SER A 115 -10.96 -7.85 -6.06
C SER A 115 -10.26 -7.09 -4.93
N VAL A 116 -10.97 -6.83 -3.86
CA VAL A 116 -10.33 -6.50 -2.59
C VAL A 116 -9.67 -7.80 -2.14
N PHE A 117 -8.38 -7.93 -2.42
CA PHE A 117 -7.63 -9.05 -1.89
C PHE A 117 -7.52 -8.88 -0.37
N ASN A 118 -8.33 -9.63 0.34
CA ASN A 118 -8.22 -9.75 1.79
C ASN A 118 -7.68 -11.15 2.09
N PRO A 119 -6.42 -11.29 2.51
CA PRO A 119 -5.85 -12.60 2.79
C PRO A 119 -6.52 -13.21 4.00
N VAL A 120 -7.53 -14.04 3.76
CA VAL A 120 -8.20 -14.81 4.80
C VAL A 120 -7.46 -16.13 5.01
N ILE A 121 -7.00 -16.35 6.24
CA ILE A 121 -6.43 -17.64 6.63
C ILE A 121 -7.57 -18.63 6.86
N SER A 122 -7.77 -19.53 5.90
CA SER A 122 -8.80 -20.56 5.98
C SER A 122 -8.41 -21.72 6.90
N GLY A 123 -9.41 -22.34 7.53
CA GLY A 123 -9.24 -23.52 8.37
C GLY A 123 -9.35 -23.25 9.86
N LYS A 124 -9.19 -24.31 10.66
CA LYS A 124 -9.21 -24.21 12.13
C LYS A 124 -7.98 -23.45 12.61
N LYS A 125 -8.20 -22.46 13.46
CA LYS A 125 -7.12 -21.72 14.11
C LYS A 125 -6.20 -22.72 14.83
N LYS A 126 -4.90 -22.72 14.47
CA LYS A 126 -3.94 -23.60 15.13
C LYS A 126 -3.71 -23.13 16.58
N ASN A 127 -3.67 -24.08 17.49
CA ASN A 127 -3.25 -23.82 18.86
C ASN A 127 -1.75 -23.61 18.89
N GLY A 128 -1.30 -22.65 19.70
CA GLY A 128 0.10 -22.32 19.86
C GLY A 128 0.46 -20.92 19.40
N ARG A 129 1.64 -20.49 19.80
CA ARG A 129 2.18 -19.17 19.49
C ARG A 129 2.94 -19.22 18.16
N ILE A 130 2.53 -18.39 17.19
CA ILE A 130 3.26 -18.24 15.94
C ILE A 130 4.44 -17.30 16.18
N VAL A 131 5.64 -17.73 15.80
CA VAL A 131 6.87 -16.93 15.90
C VAL A 131 7.33 -16.56 14.50
N ILE A 132 7.62 -15.29 14.30
CA ILE A 132 8.16 -14.72 13.06
C ILE A 132 9.60 -14.29 13.35
N ALA A 133 10.56 -14.81 12.62
CA ALA A 133 11.97 -14.42 12.72
C ALA A 133 12.28 -13.31 11.73
N GLY A 134 12.65 -12.13 12.24
CA GLY A 134 12.96 -10.93 11.49
C GLY A 134 11.76 -10.01 11.28
N PHE A 135 12.04 -8.70 11.35
CA PHE A 135 11.05 -7.63 11.13
C PHE A 135 11.39 -6.77 9.91
N GLY A 136 11.88 -7.40 8.87
CA GLY A 136 11.93 -6.81 7.53
C GLY A 136 10.55 -6.85 6.86
N PRO A 137 10.42 -6.40 5.58
CA PRO A 137 9.12 -6.32 4.89
C PRO A 137 8.32 -7.61 4.92
N ALA A 138 8.95 -8.77 4.76
CA ALA A 138 8.26 -10.06 4.81
C ALA A 138 7.68 -10.36 6.21
N GLY A 139 8.46 -10.13 7.27
CA GLY A 139 8.01 -10.32 8.65
C GLY A 139 6.92 -9.35 9.04
N MET A 140 7.00 -8.09 8.59
CA MET A 140 5.96 -7.07 8.78
C MET A 140 4.63 -7.52 8.18
N PHE A 141 4.60 -7.86 6.89
CA PHE A 141 3.35 -8.27 6.23
C PHE A 141 2.84 -9.62 6.74
N CYS A 142 3.72 -10.57 7.07
CA CYS A 142 3.32 -11.81 7.72
C CYS A 142 2.63 -11.54 9.06
N GLY A 143 3.22 -10.69 9.89
CA GLY A 143 2.64 -10.29 11.16
C GLY A 143 1.30 -9.59 11.01
N LEU A 144 1.18 -8.68 10.03
CA LEU A 144 -0.04 -7.96 9.72
C LEU A 144 -1.17 -8.92 9.33
N VAL A 145 -0.94 -9.77 8.33
CA VAL A 145 -1.94 -10.74 7.86
C VAL A 145 -2.38 -11.67 8.98
N LEU A 146 -1.46 -12.17 9.79
CA LEU A 146 -1.79 -13.00 10.94
C LEU A 146 -2.64 -12.25 11.95
N ALA A 147 -2.29 -11.02 12.26
CA ALA A 147 -3.03 -10.19 13.21
C ALA A 147 -4.44 -9.86 12.70
N GLU A 148 -4.59 -9.49 11.43
CA GLU A 148 -5.88 -9.25 10.77
C GLU A 148 -6.78 -10.49 10.81
N ASN A 149 -6.19 -11.68 10.84
CA ASN A 149 -6.90 -12.95 10.98
C ASN A 149 -7.04 -13.41 12.46
N GLY A 150 -6.78 -12.52 13.41
CA GLY A 150 -7.00 -12.74 14.85
C GLY A 150 -5.97 -13.64 15.52
N TYR A 151 -4.78 -13.82 14.92
CA TYR A 151 -3.64 -14.43 15.59
C TYR A 151 -2.86 -13.40 16.41
N ARG A 152 -2.00 -13.89 17.33
CA ARG A 152 -1.07 -13.08 18.12
C ARG A 152 0.37 -13.55 17.83
N PRO A 153 0.94 -13.20 16.66
CA PRO A 153 2.30 -13.60 16.36
C PRO A 153 3.30 -12.92 17.28
N LEU A 154 4.36 -13.63 17.64
CA LEU A 154 5.54 -13.06 18.27
C LEU A 154 6.57 -12.80 17.16
N ILE A 155 6.97 -11.55 17.01
CA ILE A 155 8.02 -11.19 16.06
C ILE A 155 9.33 -10.99 16.82
N LEU A 156 10.38 -11.65 16.37
CA LEU A 156 11.73 -11.55 16.90
C LEU A 156 12.58 -10.80 15.90
N GLU A 157 13.07 -9.61 16.26
CA GLU A 157 14.02 -8.86 15.48
C GLU A 157 15.36 -8.81 16.23
N ARG A 158 16.44 -9.10 15.52
CA ARG A 158 17.78 -9.17 16.09
C ARG A 158 18.42 -7.80 16.22
N GLY A 159 18.17 -6.94 15.24
CA GLY A 159 18.70 -5.59 15.20
C GLY A 159 17.93 -4.62 16.09
N GLU A 160 18.40 -3.40 16.12
CA GLU A 160 17.81 -2.32 16.89
C GLU A 160 16.46 -1.86 16.30
N ASP A 161 15.66 -1.21 17.13
CA ASP A 161 14.47 -0.48 16.67
C ASP A 161 14.84 0.65 15.70
N ALA A 162 13.85 1.15 14.96
CA ALA A 162 14.09 2.10 13.88
C ALA A 162 14.84 3.37 14.34
N ASP A 163 14.62 3.85 15.56
CA ASP A 163 15.26 5.05 16.07
C ASP A 163 16.72 4.82 16.43
N ARG A 164 17.00 3.80 17.23
CA ARG A 164 18.37 3.43 17.61
C ARG A 164 19.21 3.02 16.40
N ARG A 165 18.59 2.34 15.45
CA ARG A 165 19.22 1.93 14.20
C ARG A 165 19.74 3.12 13.40
N ILE A 166 19.00 4.24 13.39
CA ILE A 166 19.45 5.48 12.73
C ILE A 166 20.74 5.98 13.37
N ASP A 167 20.82 5.96 14.68
CA ASP A 167 22.00 6.44 15.39
C ASP A 167 23.20 5.52 15.12
N SER A 168 23.00 4.21 15.07
CA SER A 168 24.03 3.23 14.69
C SER A 168 24.52 3.45 13.26
N VAL A 169 23.63 3.72 12.31
CA VAL A 169 23.98 3.99 10.90
C VAL A 169 24.71 5.33 10.78
N LYS A 170 24.24 6.39 11.44
CA LYS A 170 24.91 7.70 11.44
C LYS A 170 26.33 7.60 12.02
N ARG A 171 26.48 6.88 13.13
CA ARG A 171 27.79 6.65 13.74
C ARG A 171 28.75 5.97 12.77
N TYR A 172 28.30 4.92 12.08
CA TYR A 172 29.08 4.23 11.07
C TYR A 172 29.48 5.16 9.91
N TRP A 173 28.57 5.94 9.38
CA TRP A 173 28.85 6.88 8.29
C TRP A 173 29.80 8.02 8.71
N SER A 174 29.88 8.32 10.00
CA SER A 174 30.83 9.28 10.57
C SER A 174 32.21 8.67 10.88
N GLY A 175 32.48 7.45 10.41
CA GLY A 175 33.78 6.77 10.61
C GLY A 175 33.85 5.90 11.86
N GLY A 176 32.74 5.65 12.54
CA GLY A 176 32.65 4.71 13.65
C GLY A 176 32.59 3.25 13.19
N GLU A 177 32.58 2.34 14.16
CA GLU A 177 32.52 0.89 13.89
C GLU A 177 31.15 0.46 13.34
N LEU A 178 31.17 -0.52 12.43
CA LEU A 178 29.96 -1.16 11.91
C LEU A 178 29.34 -2.07 12.99
N ASN A 179 28.07 -1.81 13.33
CA ASN A 179 27.28 -2.75 14.11
C ASN A 179 26.77 -3.88 13.15
N ALA A 180 27.30 -5.09 13.31
CA ALA A 180 26.94 -6.23 12.46
C ALA A 180 25.47 -6.64 12.58
N GLU A 181 24.82 -6.37 13.73
CA GLU A 181 23.44 -6.74 14.02
C GLU A 181 22.45 -5.63 13.66
N SER A 182 22.90 -4.38 13.56
CA SER A 182 22.06 -3.20 13.31
C SER A 182 22.77 -2.19 12.43
N ASN A 183 22.38 -2.13 11.17
CA ASN A 183 23.02 -1.29 10.15
C ASN A 183 22.05 -0.98 8.99
N VAL A 184 22.55 -0.55 7.83
CA VAL A 184 21.71 -0.24 6.65
C VAL A 184 20.90 -1.46 6.16
N GLN A 185 21.36 -2.69 6.39
CA GLN A 185 20.71 -3.91 5.93
C GLN A 185 19.83 -4.57 7.00
N PHE A 186 20.27 -4.53 8.26
CA PHE A 186 19.69 -5.27 9.38
C PHE A 186 19.09 -4.35 10.43
N GLY A 187 18.02 -4.80 11.05
CA GLY A 187 17.23 -4.12 12.06
C GLY A 187 15.80 -3.88 11.62
N GLU A 188 15.02 -3.27 12.49
CA GLU A 188 13.59 -3.04 12.29
C GLU A 188 13.28 -2.34 10.95
N GLY A 189 12.34 -2.89 10.19
CA GLY A 189 11.96 -2.42 8.86
C GLY A 189 12.86 -2.91 7.71
N GLY A 190 13.97 -3.60 8.01
CA GLY A 190 14.90 -4.15 7.02
C GLY A 190 15.64 -3.08 6.21
N ALA A 191 16.25 -3.45 5.09
CA ALA A 191 17.03 -2.55 4.25
C ALA A 191 16.20 -1.43 3.62
N GLY A 192 14.88 -1.58 3.53
CA GLY A 192 13.97 -0.58 3.00
C GLY A 192 14.01 0.74 3.77
N THR A 193 14.23 0.69 5.08
CA THR A 193 14.26 1.87 5.97
C THR A 193 15.36 2.87 5.62
N PHE A 194 16.42 2.44 4.95
CA PHE A 194 17.54 3.28 4.52
C PHE A 194 17.70 3.35 3.00
N SER A 195 16.67 2.88 2.24
CA SER A 195 16.61 3.04 0.79
C SER A 195 15.81 4.30 0.42
N ASP A 196 15.84 4.69 -0.85
CA ASP A 196 14.98 5.78 -1.35
C ASP A 196 13.49 5.40 -1.46
N GLY A 197 13.10 4.23 -0.94
CA GLY A 197 11.70 3.82 -0.82
C GLY A 197 11.02 3.47 -2.14
N LYS A 198 11.78 3.04 -3.15
CA LYS A 198 11.22 2.57 -4.42
C LYS A 198 10.45 1.27 -4.22
N LEU A 199 9.19 1.26 -4.65
CA LEU A 199 8.30 0.10 -4.61
C LEU A 199 8.10 -0.46 -6.02
N THR A 200 9.13 -1.08 -6.57
CA THR A 200 9.05 -1.66 -7.91
C THR A 200 9.07 -3.18 -7.84
N THR A 201 8.20 -3.81 -8.61
CA THR A 201 8.14 -5.27 -8.76
C THR A 201 8.09 -5.65 -10.23
N ARG A 202 8.50 -6.87 -10.56
CA ARG A 202 8.39 -7.45 -11.90
C ARG A 202 7.24 -8.45 -12.02
N ILE A 203 6.53 -8.69 -10.92
CA ILE A 203 5.36 -9.57 -10.91
C ILE A 203 4.08 -8.73 -11.03
N ASN A 204 3.06 -9.35 -11.64
CA ASN A 204 1.71 -8.80 -11.69
C ASN A 204 0.79 -9.70 -10.87
N ASP A 205 0.77 -9.47 -9.56
CA ASP A 205 0.02 -10.24 -8.59
C ASP A 205 -0.92 -9.32 -7.81
N PRO A 206 -2.16 -9.72 -7.51
CA PRO A 206 -3.09 -8.93 -6.68
C PRO A 206 -2.50 -8.53 -5.32
N LEU A 207 -1.60 -9.34 -4.75
CA LEU A 207 -0.86 -9.03 -3.52
C LEU A 207 -0.05 -7.74 -3.62
N CYS A 208 0.43 -7.38 -4.82
CA CYS A 208 1.15 -6.11 -4.99
C CYS A 208 0.25 -4.92 -4.64
N ARG A 209 -1.02 -4.98 -5.05
CA ARG A 209 -1.99 -3.93 -4.73
C ARG A 209 -2.30 -3.90 -3.25
N TYR A 210 -2.52 -5.06 -2.63
CA TYR A 210 -2.70 -5.19 -1.18
C TYR A 210 -1.54 -4.53 -0.41
N VAL A 211 -0.29 -4.81 -0.78
CA VAL A 211 0.89 -4.21 -0.13
C VAL A 211 0.84 -2.68 -0.21
N LEU A 212 0.56 -2.11 -1.38
CA LEU A 212 0.48 -0.66 -1.57
C LEU A 212 -0.65 -0.04 -0.74
N GLU A 213 -1.82 -0.67 -0.71
CA GLU A 213 -2.98 -0.21 0.07
C GLU A 213 -2.70 -0.24 1.58
N ARG A 214 -2.00 -1.27 2.07
CA ARG A 214 -1.60 -1.32 3.48
C ARG A 214 -0.55 -0.26 3.81
N LEU A 215 0.44 -0.06 2.97
CA LEU A 215 1.43 1.01 3.17
C LEU A 215 0.76 2.39 3.16
N ASN A 216 -0.20 2.62 2.28
CA ASN A 216 -0.98 3.86 2.26
C ASN A 216 -1.83 4.02 3.51
N ALA A 217 -2.51 2.97 3.98
CA ALA A 217 -3.26 2.97 5.23
C ALA A 217 -2.38 3.29 6.46
N PHE A 218 -1.10 2.97 6.42
CA PHE A 218 -0.10 3.33 7.43
C PHE A 218 0.61 4.66 7.15
N GLY A 219 0.08 5.50 6.26
CA GLY A 219 0.54 6.87 6.04
C GLY A 219 1.52 7.06 4.90
N ALA A 220 1.67 6.09 3.99
CA ALA A 220 2.34 6.35 2.73
C ALA A 220 1.50 7.30 1.85
N PRO A 221 2.15 8.13 1.01
CA PRO A 221 1.44 9.04 0.13
C PRO A 221 0.45 8.34 -0.81
N ASP A 222 -0.71 8.95 -1.08
CA ASP A 222 -1.74 8.39 -1.96
C ASP A 222 -1.24 8.11 -3.37
N ASP A 223 -0.22 8.82 -3.80
CA ASP A 223 0.36 8.67 -5.13
C ASP A 223 1.03 7.31 -5.37
N ILE A 224 1.39 6.57 -4.32
CA ILE A 224 1.89 5.19 -4.47
C ILE A 224 0.83 4.25 -5.06
N LEU A 225 -0.44 4.57 -4.90
CA LEU A 225 -1.55 3.77 -5.41
C LEU A 225 -1.76 3.95 -6.91
N ILE A 226 -1.29 5.07 -7.48
CA ILE A 226 -1.56 5.45 -8.86
C ILE A 226 -0.31 5.53 -9.74
N LYS A 227 0.87 5.80 -9.19
CA LYS A 227 2.10 5.88 -9.96
C LYS A 227 2.57 4.50 -10.43
N ALA A 228 2.96 4.38 -11.69
CA ALA A 228 3.52 3.15 -12.25
C ALA A 228 4.85 2.74 -11.62
N LYS A 229 5.58 3.70 -11.08
CA LYS A 229 6.83 3.50 -10.32
C LYS A 229 6.66 4.20 -8.97
N PRO A 230 5.97 3.56 -8.01
CA PRO A 230 5.69 4.17 -6.73
C PRO A 230 6.96 4.34 -5.91
N HIS A 231 6.99 5.41 -5.12
CA HIS A 231 8.13 5.80 -4.29
C HIS A 231 7.61 6.38 -2.98
N ILE A 232 7.92 5.74 -1.86
CA ILE A 232 7.47 6.18 -0.54
C ILE A 232 8.36 7.27 0.03
N GLY A 233 9.66 7.19 -0.20
CA GLY A 233 10.68 7.98 0.49
C GLY A 233 11.08 7.38 1.85
N THR A 234 12.33 7.59 2.22
CA THR A 234 12.93 6.99 3.42
C THR A 234 12.23 7.44 4.72
N ASP A 235 11.92 8.73 4.83
CA ASP A 235 11.29 9.28 6.03
C ASP A 235 9.88 8.77 6.26
N ASN A 236 9.13 8.58 5.17
CA ASN A 236 7.77 8.02 5.26
C ASN A 236 7.80 6.53 5.61
N LEU A 237 8.73 5.77 5.03
CA LEU A 237 8.85 4.35 5.36
C LEU A 237 9.20 4.13 6.83
N ARG A 238 10.07 4.98 7.39
CA ARG A 238 10.35 4.99 8.82
C ARG A 238 9.11 5.26 9.68
N LYS A 239 8.33 6.30 9.34
CA LYS A 239 7.07 6.62 10.03
C LYS A 239 6.10 5.44 9.98
N ILE A 240 6.02 4.77 8.85
CA ILE A 240 5.19 3.57 8.67
C ILE A 240 5.67 2.45 9.59
N CYS A 241 6.97 2.19 9.67
CA CYS A 241 7.52 1.22 10.61
C CYS A 241 7.15 1.57 12.06
N LEU A 242 7.34 2.82 12.48
CA LEU A 242 6.99 3.29 13.82
C LEU A 242 5.50 3.18 14.12
N LEU A 243 4.62 3.52 13.18
CA LEU A 243 3.17 3.37 13.33
C LEU A 243 2.77 1.90 13.45
N TYR A 244 3.46 1.03 12.70
CA TYR A 244 3.25 -0.41 12.75
C TYR A 244 3.64 -1.01 14.10
N THR A 245 4.63 -0.41 14.78
CA THR A 245 5.19 -0.88 16.04
C THR A 245 4.76 -0.06 17.26
N SER A 246 3.99 1.01 17.07
CA SER A 246 3.53 1.85 18.18
C SER A 246 2.51 1.15 19.07
N PRO A 247 2.65 1.19 20.40
CA PRO A 247 1.63 0.69 21.32
C PRO A 247 0.34 1.50 21.18
N SER A 248 -0.80 0.82 21.34
CA SER A 248 -2.09 1.52 21.40
C SER A 248 -2.15 2.39 22.66
N PRO A 249 -2.85 3.53 22.62
CA PRO A 249 -3.13 4.32 23.83
C PRO A 249 -3.78 3.55 24.96
N ARG A 250 -4.40 2.39 24.68
CA ARG A 250 -5.03 1.50 25.68
C ARG A 250 -4.04 0.55 26.36
N ASP A 251 -2.79 0.50 25.93
CA ASP A 251 -1.77 -0.36 26.53
C ASP A 251 -0.97 0.35 27.62
N THR A 252 -1.30 1.60 27.88
CA THR A 252 -0.67 2.47 28.90
C THR A 252 -1.49 2.61 30.19
N GLU A 253 -2.60 1.84 30.32
CA GLU A 253 -3.40 1.75 31.56
C GLU A 253 -3.15 0.46 32.32
#